data_8f6f7e66cbb8e290ff491deab1616110
#
_entry.id   8f6f7e66cbb8e290ff491deab1616110
#
_cell.length_a   1.000
_cell.length_b   1.000
_cell.length_c   1.000
_cell.angle_alpha   90.00
_cell.angle_beta   90.00
_cell.angle_gamma   90.00
#
_symmetry.space_group_name_H-M   'P 1'
#
loop_
_entity.id
_entity.type
_entity.pdbx_description
1 polymer ?
#
loop_
_entity_poly.entity_id
_entity_poly.type
_entity_poly.pdbx_seq_one_letter_code
_entity_poly.pdbx_strand_id
1 'polypeptide(L)'
;GSEMCIRDREYMMFDCGLQNIFQLKSGQSRSINWENRNGEKGKGGMASSDLGPSRKGSPCIPKIEAGETVTLGEIQGEGVIQHIWITVTDRTSERNRYVLRDLVLRMYWDDEEFPSVECPLGDFFCCGFGVSYQVNSVPIAVNPTRGFNSYFPMPFRKNARITIENQCDEPIPAFFYQIDYCLTTVPEDAAYFHAQWRRQRITEKAKDYVVLDNIKGKGQYVGTYLALTSLERYWYGEGEMKFYIDGDKDYPAICG
;
A
#
# COMPACT_ATOMS: atom_id res chain seq x y z
N GLY A 1 -17.70 8.52 25.40
CA GLY A 1 -16.76 9.15 24.48
C GLY A 1 -16.97 10.65 24.49
N SER A 2 -15.93 11.45 24.46
CA SER A 2 -16.06 12.90 24.41
C SER A 2 -16.72 13.33 23.09
N GLU A 3 -17.46 14.45 23.10
CA GLU A 3 -18.03 15.04 21.87
C GLU A 3 -16.97 15.26 20.76
N MET A 4 -15.72 15.47 21.16
CA MET A 4 -14.59 15.65 20.27
C MET A 4 -14.31 14.41 19.42
N CYS A 5 -14.38 13.21 19.99
CA CYS A 5 -14.20 11.96 19.24
C CYS A 5 -15.33 11.71 18.22
N ILE A 6 -16.53 12.18 18.51
CA ILE A 6 -17.68 12.07 17.59
C ILE A 6 -17.50 13.03 16.42
N ARG A 7 -17.06 14.26 16.68
CA ARG A 7 -16.81 15.26 15.63
C ARG A 7 -15.66 14.85 14.71
N ASP A 8 -14.57 14.33 15.25
CA ASP A 8 -13.43 13.88 14.46
C ASP A 8 -13.81 12.68 13.57
N ARG A 9 -14.65 11.79 14.05
CA ARG A 9 -15.18 10.67 13.25
C ARG A 9 -16.13 11.13 12.15
N GLU A 10 -16.98 12.07 12.42
CA GLU A 10 -17.88 12.66 11.42
C GLU A 10 -17.08 13.39 10.32
N TYR A 11 -16.06 14.15 10.71
CA TYR A 11 -15.21 14.87 9.76
C TYR A 11 -14.43 13.94 8.83
N MET A 12 -13.89 12.84 9.32
CA MET A 12 -13.21 11.82 8.52
C MET A 12 -14.18 11.06 7.60
N MET A 13 -15.43 10.86 7.99
CA MET A 13 -16.44 10.20 7.16
C MET A 13 -16.87 11.06 5.96
N PHE A 14 -16.79 12.38 6.03
CA PHE A 14 -17.18 13.26 4.94
C PHE A 14 -16.18 13.25 3.77
N ASP A 15 -14.89 13.08 4.02
CA ASP A 15 -13.85 13.13 2.99
C ASP A 15 -13.55 11.77 2.35
N CYS A 16 -13.82 10.66 3.03
CA CYS A 16 -13.47 9.31 2.58
C CYS A 16 -14.66 8.36 2.42
N GLY A 17 -15.90 8.83 2.52
CA GLY A 17 -17.08 7.97 2.52
C GLY A 17 -17.56 7.59 1.11
N LEU A 18 -18.30 6.48 1.05
CA LEU A 18 -19.11 6.08 -0.12
C LEU A 18 -20.08 7.18 -0.61
N GLN A 19 -20.26 8.22 0.19
CA GLN A 19 -21.10 9.37 -0.10
C GLN A 19 -20.74 10.11 -1.39
N ASN A 20 -19.51 10.00 -1.84
CA ASN A 20 -19.03 10.65 -3.06
C ASN A 20 -19.03 9.74 -4.29
N ILE A 21 -19.47 8.50 -4.16
CA ILE A 21 -19.46 7.52 -5.28
C ILE A 21 -20.36 7.95 -6.44
N PHE A 22 -21.39 8.72 -6.17
CA PHE A 22 -22.33 9.25 -7.17
C PHE A 22 -21.89 10.57 -7.81
N GLN A 23 -20.82 11.19 -7.30
CA GLN A 23 -20.32 12.44 -7.85
C GLN A 23 -19.46 12.19 -9.10
N LEU A 24 -19.83 12.80 -10.20
CA LEU A 24 -19.02 12.77 -11.41
C LEU A 24 -17.75 13.58 -11.20
N LYS A 25 -16.60 12.93 -11.36
CA LYS A 25 -15.28 13.57 -11.28
C LYS A 25 -14.76 13.81 -12.70
N SER A 26 -14.16 14.98 -12.92
CA SER A 26 -13.39 15.24 -14.14
C SER A 26 -12.09 14.46 -14.07
N GLY A 27 -11.65 13.90 -15.21
CA GLY A 27 -10.38 13.22 -15.28
C GLY A 27 -10.35 12.14 -16.35
N GLN A 28 -9.20 11.55 -16.52
CA GLN A 28 -8.96 10.51 -17.51
C GLN A 28 -8.52 9.21 -16.81
N SER A 29 -9.41 8.25 -16.71
CA SER A 29 -9.08 6.93 -16.17
C SER A 29 -8.08 6.20 -17.05
N ARG A 30 -7.09 5.58 -16.41
CA ARG A 30 -6.01 4.81 -16.99
C ARG A 30 -5.72 3.58 -16.14
N SER A 31 -5.08 2.60 -16.74
CA SER A 31 -4.61 1.41 -16.05
C SER A 31 -3.25 0.98 -16.57
N ILE A 32 -2.35 0.66 -15.66
CA ILE A 32 -1.05 0.05 -15.96
C ILE A 32 -1.09 -1.41 -15.53
N ASN A 33 -0.58 -2.27 -16.38
CA ASN A 33 -0.31 -3.68 -16.08
C ASN A 33 0.80 -4.18 -17.00
N TRP A 34 1.13 -5.47 -16.97
CA TRP A 34 2.23 -6.00 -17.79
C TRP A 34 2.04 -5.86 -19.31
N GLU A 35 0.80 -5.87 -19.80
CA GLU A 35 0.50 -5.70 -21.25
C GLU A 35 0.36 -4.23 -21.67
N ASN A 36 0.16 -3.32 -20.71
CA ASN A 36 0.03 -1.87 -20.93
C ASN A 36 0.86 -1.09 -19.92
N ARG A 37 2.18 -1.19 -20.03
CA ARG A 37 3.12 -0.65 -19.04
C ARG A 37 3.15 0.88 -18.96
N ASN A 38 2.72 1.56 -20.01
CA ASN A 38 2.69 3.01 -20.10
C ASN A 38 1.31 3.61 -19.77
N GLY A 39 0.31 2.78 -19.46
CA GLY A 39 -1.05 3.24 -19.19
C GLY A 39 -1.73 3.93 -20.38
N GLU A 40 -1.42 3.52 -21.60
CA GLU A 40 -1.97 4.13 -22.82
C GLU A 40 -3.47 3.84 -22.94
N LYS A 41 -4.20 4.85 -23.43
CA LYS A 41 -5.63 4.71 -23.68
C LYS A 41 -5.92 3.67 -24.75
N GLY A 42 -6.83 2.74 -24.48
CA GLY A 42 -7.26 1.72 -25.44
C GLY A 42 -6.23 0.62 -25.69
N LYS A 43 -5.27 0.42 -24.78
CA LYS A 43 -4.24 -0.62 -24.85
C LYS A 43 -4.41 -1.75 -23.82
N GLY A 44 -5.49 -1.78 -23.09
CA GLY A 44 -5.83 -2.92 -22.23
C GLY A 44 -6.31 -4.13 -23.06
N GLY A 45 -6.09 -5.34 -22.54
CA GLY A 45 -6.51 -6.58 -23.20
C GLY A 45 -5.69 -6.93 -24.45
N MET A 46 -4.45 -6.44 -24.55
CA MET A 46 -3.55 -6.66 -25.69
C MET A 46 -2.83 -8.01 -25.65
N ALA A 47 -2.79 -8.67 -24.51
CA ALA A 47 -2.13 -9.97 -24.39
C ALA A 47 -2.84 -11.02 -25.25
N SER A 48 -2.04 -11.88 -25.86
CA SER A 48 -2.55 -12.99 -26.68
C SER A 48 -3.43 -13.91 -25.85
N SER A 49 -4.58 -14.30 -26.42
CA SER A 49 -5.53 -15.21 -25.81
C SER A 49 -6.23 -16.05 -26.88
N ASP A 50 -6.40 -17.34 -26.61
CA ASP A 50 -7.16 -18.27 -27.46
C ASP A 50 -8.65 -17.88 -27.58
N LEU A 51 -9.12 -16.99 -26.71
CA LEU A 51 -10.49 -16.46 -26.73
C LEU A 51 -10.66 -15.28 -27.69
N GLY A 52 -9.58 -14.82 -28.35
CA GLY A 52 -9.59 -13.74 -29.32
C GLY A 52 -9.21 -12.37 -28.72
N PRO A 53 -9.27 -11.29 -29.51
CA PRO A 53 -8.88 -9.94 -29.12
C PRO A 53 -9.69 -9.42 -27.94
N SER A 54 -9.05 -8.59 -27.11
CA SER A 54 -9.65 -7.99 -25.90
C SER A 54 -10.17 -9.01 -24.88
N ARG A 55 -9.64 -10.21 -24.90
CA ARG A 55 -9.91 -11.26 -23.92
C ARG A 55 -8.71 -11.44 -22.99
N LYS A 56 -8.99 -11.94 -21.79
CA LYS A 56 -7.95 -12.14 -20.79
C LYS A 56 -6.91 -13.15 -21.25
N GLY A 57 -5.68 -12.69 -21.47
CA GLY A 57 -4.51 -13.51 -21.80
C GLY A 57 -3.58 -13.77 -20.60
N SER A 58 -4.01 -13.41 -19.39
CA SER A 58 -3.23 -13.56 -18.13
C SER A 58 -1.83 -12.95 -18.19
N PRO A 59 -1.66 -11.70 -18.64
CA PRO A 59 -0.37 -11.06 -18.73
C PRO A 59 0.25 -10.90 -17.34
N CYS A 60 1.53 -11.24 -17.21
CA CYS A 60 2.28 -11.09 -15.97
C CYS A 60 3.76 -10.86 -16.28
N ILE A 61 4.50 -10.37 -15.29
CA ILE A 61 5.96 -10.44 -15.32
C ILE A 61 6.31 -11.94 -15.20
N PRO A 62 6.94 -12.53 -16.22
CA PRO A 62 7.15 -13.98 -16.24
C PRO A 62 8.14 -14.43 -15.15
N LYS A 63 9.08 -13.55 -14.81
CA LYS A 63 10.11 -13.81 -13.82
C LYS A 63 10.71 -12.49 -13.32
N ILE A 64 10.96 -12.39 -12.03
CA ILE A 64 11.76 -11.34 -11.39
C ILE A 64 12.98 -12.03 -10.79
N GLU A 65 14.18 -11.75 -11.30
CA GLU A 65 15.40 -12.40 -10.84
C GLU A 65 15.76 -12.02 -9.40
N ALA A 66 16.58 -12.83 -8.74
CA ALA A 66 17.11 -12.51 -7.43
C ALA A 66 17.90 -11.20 -7.48
N GLY A 67 17.59 -10.26 -6.59
CA GLY A 67 18.21 -8.93 -6.53
C GLY A 67 17.70 -7.95 -7.60
N GLU A 68 16.77 -8.36 -8.47
CA GLU A 68 16.23 -7.48 -9.51
C GLU A 68 15.19 -6.52 -8.96
N THR A 69 15.26 -5.26 -9.40
CA THR A 69 14.21 -4.26 -9.22
C THR A 69 13.50 -4.01 -10.54
N VAL A 70 12.19 -4.25 -10.56
CA VAL A 70 11.33 -4.04 -11.72
C VAL A 70 10.43 -2.83 -11.50
N THR A 71 10.38 -1.92 -12.48
CA THR A 71 9.39 -0.84 -12.50
C THR A 71 8.05 -1.42 -12.94
N LEU A 72 7.05 -1.34 -12.04
CA LEU A 72 5.68 -1.75 -12.31
C LEU A 72 4.92 -0.69 -13.12
N GLY A 73 5.22 0.59 -12.89
CA GLY A 73 4.59 1.69 -13.60
C GLY A 73 5.32 3.01 -13.39
N GLU A 74 5.33 3.80 -14.45
CA GLU A 74 5.71 5.21 -14.45
C GLU A 74 4.56 6.03 -15.04
N ILE A 75 4.03 6.94 -14.25
CA ILE A 75 2.89 7.78 -14.62
C ILE A 75 3.41 9.20 -14.77
N GLN A 76 3.16 9.82 -15.93
CA GLN A 76 3.48 11.20 -16.19
C GLN A 76 2.24 12.08 -16.15
N GLY A 77 2.37 13.31 -15.63
CA GLY A 77 1.28 14.24 -15.43
C GLY A 77 0.73 14.22 -14.02
N GLU A 78 -0.25 15.03 -13.77
CA GLU A 78 -0.91 15.19 -12.47
C GLU A 78 -2.06 14.19 -12.32
N GLY A 79 -2.18 13.55 -11.16
CA GLY A 79 -3.22 12.56 -10.98
C GLY A 79 -3.28 11.89 -9.61
N VAL A 80 -4.12 10.87 -9.52
CA VAL A 80 -4.32 10.07 -8.30
C VAL A 80 -4.35 8.59 -8.66
N ILE A 81 -3.50 7.79 -8.02
CA ILE A 81 -3.65 6.33 -8.02
C ILE A 81 -4.84 6.01 -7.12
N GLN A 82 -5.76 5.20 -7.60
CA GLN A 82 -7.01 4.88 -6.92
C GLN A 82 -7.10 3.42 -6.49
N HIS A 83 -6.37 2.54 -7.18
CA HIS A 83 -6.37 1.13 -6.89
C HIS A 83 -5.06 0.48 -7.31
N ILE A 84 -4.55 -0.38 -6.48
CA ILE A 84 -3.42 -1.27 -6.79
C ILE A 84 -3.89 -2.69 -6.49
N TRP A 85 -3.84 -3.56 -7.50
CA TRP A 85 -4.06 -4.98 -7.36
C TRP A 85 -2.77 -5.73 -7.68
N ILE A 86 -2.41 -6.67 -6.83
CA ILE A 86 -1.25 -7.54 -7.01
C ILE A 86 -1.64 -8.97 -6.66
N THR A 87 -1.07 -9.92 -7.37
CA THR A 87 -1.04 -11.31 -6.92
C THR A 87 0.29 -11.95 -7.30
N VAL A 88 0.83 -12.70 -6.39
CA VAL A 88 2.07 -13.46 -6.53
C VAL A 88 1.97 -14.74 -5.73
N THR A 89 2.76 -15.73 -6.05
CA THR A 89 2.83 -16.92 -5.22
C THR A 89 3.39 -16.58 -3.84
N ASP A 90 2.73 -17.06 -2.80
CA ASP A 90 3.28 -17.12 -1.45
C ASP A 90 3.79 -18.53 -1.12
N ARG A 91 3.79 -19.41 -2.13
CA ARG A 91 4.34 -20.75 -1.99
C ARG A 91 5.83 -20.62 -1.68
N THR A 92 6.12 -20.88 -0.47
CA THR A 92 7.46 -20.98 0.02
C THR A 92 7.95 -22.39 -0.26
N SER A 93 8.89 -22.53 -1.20
CA SER A 93 9.81 -23.67 -1.14
C SER A 93 10.60 -23.56 0.17
N GLU A 94 11.30 -24.60 0.59
CA GLU A 94 12.14 -24.52 1.81
C GLU A 94 13.15 -23.35 1.75
N ARG A 95 13.48 -22.86 0.56
CA ARG A 95 14.41 -21.76 0.31
C ARG A 95 13.75 -20.39 0.28
N ASN A 96 12.52 -20.27 -0.24
CA ASN A 96 11.78 -19.01 -0.40
C ASN A 96 10.62 -18.91 0.58
N ARG A 97 10.89 -19.05 1.87
CA ARG A 97 9.84 -19.07 2.92
C ARG A 97 9.07 -17.76 3.09
N TYR A 98 9.59 -16.68 2.58
CA TYR A 98 9.07 -15.36 2.91
C TYR A 98 8.91 -14.45 1.68
N VAL A 99 8.45 -15.00 0.55
CA VAL A 99 8.24 -14.23 -0.69
C VAL A 99 7.51 -12.91 -0.44
N LEU A 100 6.45 -12.93 0.37
CA LEU A 100 5.70 -11.72 0.70
C LEU A 100 6.46 -10.74 1.61
N ARG A 101 7.52 -11.21 2.28
CA ARG A 101 8.41 -10.39 3.09
C ARG A 101 9.62 -9.90 2.29
N ASP A 102 10.13 -10.71 1.39
CA ASP A 102 11.37 -10.47 0.65
C ASP A 102 11.12 -9.69 -0.66
N LEU A 103 9.86 -9.57 -1.11
CA LEU A 103 9.47 -8.62 -2.14
C LEU A 103 9.27 -7.24 -1.50
N VAL A 104 10.05 -6.25 -1.93
CA VAL A 104 9.99 -4.87 -1.41
C VAL A 104 9.27 -3.96 -2.40
N LEU A 105 8.15 -3.40 -1.96
CA LEU A 105 7.37 -2.42 -2.71
C LEU A 105 7.86 -1.01 -2.38
N ARG A 106 8.18 -0.22 -3.44
CA ARG A 106 8.50 1.20 -3.29
C ARG A 106 7.65 2.06 -4.20
N MET A 107 7.30 3.26 -3.70
CA MET A 107 6.58 4.27 -4.46
C MET A 107 7.26 5.62 -4.27
N TYR A 108 7.32 6.37 -5.36
CA TYR A 108 7.99 7.67 -5.45
C TYR A 108 7.05 8.66 -6.09
N TRP A 109 6.99 9.88 -5.55
CA TRP A 109 6.18 10.97 -6.05
C TRP A 109 7.05 12.12 -6.56
N ASP A 110 6.66 12.71 -7.70
CA ASP A 110 7.17 14.00 -8.18
C ASP A 110 8.70 14.13 -8.25
N ASP A 111 9.36 13.14 -8.82
CA ASP A 111 10.82 13.08 -9.03
C ASP A 111 11.64 12.92 -7.73
N GLU A 112 11.03 12.55 -6.61
CA GLU A 112 11.78 12.31 -5.39
C GLU A 112 12.77 11.15 -5.52
N GLU A 113 13.98 11.36 -5.01
CA GLU A 113 15.05 10.38 -5.00
C GLU A 113 14.74 9.22 -4.04
N PHE A 114 14.21 9.55 -2.86
CA PHE A 114 13.87 8.56 -1.83
C PHE A 114 12.40 8.15 -1.90
N PRO A 115 12.09 6.87 -1.65
CA PRO A 115 10.72 6.40 -1.71
C PRO A 115 9.89 6.97 -0.57
N SER A 116 8.69 7.45 -0.90
CA SER A 116 7.67 7.82 0.09
C SER A 116 6.98 6.58 0.70
N VAL A 117 7.00 5.46 0.00
CA VAL A 117 6.57 4.16 0.47
C VAL A 117 7.71 3.18 0.28
N GLU A 118 8.16 2.52 1.36
CA GLU A 118 9.09 1.41 1.32
C GLU A 118 8.68 0.39 2.37
N CYS A 119 8.22 -0.76 1.93
CA CYS A 119 7.83 -1.84 2.83
C CYS A 119 7.79 -3.19 2.12
N PRO A 120 7.89 -4.29 2.86
CA PRO A 120 7.62 -5.61 2.32
C PRO A 120 6.22 -5.70 1.73
N LEU A 121 6.08 -6.40 0.61
CA LEU A 121 4.81 -6.51 -0.11
C LEU A 121 3.67 -7.01 0.78
N GLY A 122 3.90 -8.11 1.52
CA GLY A 122 2.87 -8.66 2.39
C GLY A 122 2.47 -7.71 3.51
N ASP A 123 3.43 -7.00 4.10
CA ASP A 123 3.18 -6.03 5.18
C ASP A 123 2.35 -4.85 4.69
N PHE A 124 2.59 -4.36 3.47
CA PHE A 124 1.77 -3.30 2.86
C PHE A 124 0.30 -3.70 2.76
N PHE A 125 0.03 -4.97 2.47
CA PHE A 125 -1.33 -5.52 2.38
C PHE A 125 -1.80 -6.21 3.66
N CYS A 126 -1.22 -5.89 4.81
CA CYS A 126 -1.58 -6.44 6.12
C CYS A 126 -1.39 -7.97 6.26
N CYS A 127 -0.41 -8.54 5.54
CA CYS A 127 -0.02 -9.94 5.61
C CYS A 127 1.40 -10.10 6.20
N GLY A 128 1.63 -9.53 7.37
CA GLY A 128 2.95 -9.36 7.99
C GLY A 128 3.63 -10.61 8.52
N PHE A 129 2.99 -11.78 8.44
CA PHE A 129 3.62 -13.06 8.80
C PHE A 129 4.23 -13.80 7.59
N GLY A 130 4.30 -13.14 6.43
CA GLY A 130 4.89 -13.71 5.21
C GLY A 130 4.02 -14.76 4.51
N VAL A 131 2.76 -14.88 4.92
CA VAL A 131 1.74 -15.72 4.29
C VAL A 131 0.49 -14.90 4.04
N SER A 132 -0.27 -15.25 3.00
CA SER A 132 -1.54 -14.58 2.71
C SER A 132 -2.66 -15.12 3.60
N TYR A 133 -3.48 -14.22 4.10
CA TYR A 133 -4.74 -14.52 4.78
C TYR A 133 -5.77 -13.45 4.43
N GLN A 134 -7.02 -13.74 4.73
CA GLN A 134 -8.11 -12.82 4.40
C GLN A 134 -8.01 -11.54 5.25
N VAL A 135 -7.99 -10.40 4.55
CA VAL A 135 -8.03 -9.06 5.16
C VAL A 135 -9.23 -8.32 4.58
N ASN A 136 -10.00 -7.70 5.45
CA ASN A 136 -11.15 -6.87 5.08
C ASN A 136 -11.08 -5.55 5.85
N SER A 137 -10.72 -4.49 5.18
CA SER A 137 -10.78 -3.13 5.69
C SER A 137 -11.22 -2.20 4.56
N VAL A 138 -11.47 -0.92 4.87
CA VAL A 138 -11.83 0.05 3.82
C VAL A 138 -10.70 0.22 2.81
N PRO A 139 -9.43 0.50 3.23
CA PRO A 139 -8.38 0.78 2.27
C PRO A 139 -7.62 -0.46 1.77
N ILE A 140 -7.64 -1.58 2.52
CA ILE A 140 -6.90 -2.79 2.16
C ILE A 140 -7.81 -4.00 2.20
N ALA A 141 -7.78 -4.79 1.15
CA ALA A 141 -8.46 -6.08 1.09
C ALA A 141 -7.58 -7.16 0.46
N VAL A 142 -7.58 -8.36 1.06
CA VAL A 142 -6.93 -9.54 0.51
C VAL A 142 -8.01 -10.58 0.22
N ASN A 143 -8.50 -10.62 -1.02
CA ASN A 143 -9.65 -11.37 -1.47
C ASN A 143 -9.59 -11.69 -2.97
N PRO A 144 -10.15 -12.83 -3.42
CA PRO A 144 -10.14 -14.08 -2.71
C PRO A 144 -8.70 -14.60 -2.60
N THR A 145 -8.40 -15.40 -1.62
CA THR A 145 -7.07 -15.98 -1.40
C THR A 145 -5.92 -14.96 -1.43
N ARG A 146 -5.24 -14.75 -2.56
CA ARG A 146 -4.04 -13.91 -2.73
C ARG A 146 -4.24 -12.70 -3.62
N GLY A 147 -5.45 -12.20 -3.74
CA GLY A 147 -5.71 -10.94 -4.43
C GLY A 147 -5.46 -9.78 -3.46
N PHE A 148 -4.28 -9.18 -3.52
CA PHE A 148 -3.87 -8.04 -2.69
C PHE A 148 -4.40 -6.76 -3.30
N ASN A 149 -5.26 -6.04 -2.60
CA ASN A 149 -5.90 -4.81 -3.07
C ASN A 149 -5.62 -3.65 -2.12
N SER A 150 -5.21 -2.51 -2.68
CA SER A 150 -5.13 -1.24 -1.97
C SER A 150 -6.02 -0.21 -2.66
N TYR A 151 -6.86 0.45 -1.89
CA TYR A 151 -7.77 1.52 -2.31
C TYR A 151 -7.38 2.87 -1.70
N PHE A 152 -6.18 2.98 -1.12
CA PHE A 152 -5.66 4.28 -0.69
C PHE A 152 -5.55 5.21 -1.88
N PRO A 153 -6.16 6.41 -1.85
CA PRO A 153 -5.89 7.43 -2.85
C PRO A 153 -4.47 7.96 -2.68
N MET A 154 -3.69 7.95 -3.75
CA MET A 154 -2.30 8.39 -3.73
C MET A 154 -2.11 9.49 -4.79
N PRO A 155 -2.28 10.77 -4.42
CA PRO A 155 -2.10 11.88 -5.34
C PRO A 155 -0.63 12.16 -5.66
N PHE A 156 -0.38 12.64 -6.87
CA PHE A 156 0.91 13.12 -7.36
C PHE A 156 0.70 14.30 -8.31
N ARG A 157 1.63 15.26 -8.36
CA ARG A 157 1.47 16.51 -9.12
C ARG A 157 2.24 16.53 -10.43
N LYS A 158 3.29 15.73 -10.56
CA LYS A 158 4.11 15.65 -11.77
C LYS A 158 4.20 14.24 -12.31
N ASN A 159 4.54 13.30 -11.46
CA ASN A 159 4.68 11.91 -11.83
C ASN A 159 4.59 10.97 -10.62
N ALA A 160 4.39 9.70 -10.91
CA ALA A 160 4.47 8.63 -9.92
C ALA A 160 5.26 7.46 -10.49
N ARG A 161 6.16 6.87 -9.69
CA ARG A 161 6.90 5.66 -10.04
C ARG A 161 6.71 4.59 -8.96
N ILE A 162 6.40 3.39 -9.38
CA ILE A 162 6.19 2.23 -8.51
C ILE A 162 7.13 1.12 -8.93
N THR A 163 7.86 0.56 -7.97
CA THR A 163 8.82 -0.52 -8.20
C THR A 163 8.58 -1.68 -7.25
N ILE A 164 9.02 -2.87 -7.68
CA ILE A 164 9.13 -4.06 -6.85
C ILE A 164 10.54 -4.62 -6.95
N GLU A 165 11.17 -4.88 -5.82
CA GLU A 165 12.49 -5.52 -5.73
C GLU A 165 12.33 -6.92 -5.18
N ASN A 166 13.01 -7.89 -5.80
CA ASN A 166 13.09 -9.25 -5.30
C ASN A 166 14.37 -9.41 -4.45
N GLN A 167 14.21 -9.45 -3.14
CA GLN A 167 15.31 -9.73 -2.19
C GLN A 167 15.42 -11.21 -1.82
N CYS A 168 14.63 -12.09 -2.45
CA CYS A 168 14.83 -13.53 -2.32
C CYS A 168 16.16 -13.95 -2.99
N ASP A 169 16.69 -15.08 -2.59
CA ASP A 169 17.85 -15.73 -3.21
C ASP A 169 17.51 -16.50 -4.50
N GLU A 170 16.23 -16.60 -4.85
CA GLU A 170 15.70 -17.26 -6.04
C GLU A 170 14.76 -16.34 -6.84
N PRO A 171 14.60 -16.61 -8.15
CA PRO A 171 13.64 -15.88 -8.97
C PRO A 171 12.20 -16.08 -8.53
N ILE A 172 11.39 -15.04 -8.63
CA ILE A 172 9.95 -15.06 -8.40
C ILE A 172 9.22 -15.21 -9.74
N PRO A 173 8.52 -16.31 -9.98
CA PRO A 173 7.76 -16.51 -11.21
C PRO A 173 6.37 -15.88 -11.15
N ALA A 174 5.87 -15.45 -12.30
CA ALA A 174 4.46 -15.09 -12.51
C ALA A 174 3.93 -14.01 -11.53
N PHE A 175 4.50 -12.81 -11.57
CA PHE A 175 4.02 -11.66 -10.82
C PHE A 175 2.95 -10.91 -11.62
N PHE A 176 1.73 -10.87 -11.12
CA PHE A 176 0.59 -10.19 -11.74
C PHE A 176 0.29 -8.89 -10.99
N TYR A 177 0.00 -7.83 -11.74
CA TYR A 177 -0.36 -6.56 -11.13
C TYR A 177 -1.25 -5.71 -12.03
N GLN A 178 -1.98 -4.81 -11.42
CA GLN A 178 -2.72 -3.73 -12.07
C GLN A 178 -2.71 -2.49 -11.18
N ILE A 179 -2.46 -1.33 -11.77
CA ILE A 179 -2.47 -0.03 -11.11
C ILE A 179 -3.48 0.83 -11.85
N ASP A 180 -4.59 1.15 -11.20
CA ASP A 180 -5.62 2.00 -11.75
C ASP A 180 -5.48 3.42 -11.20
N TYR A 181 -5.48 4.40 -12.09
CA TYR A 181 -5.29 5.81 -11.76
C TYR A 181 -6.15 6.73 -12.61
N CYS A 182 -6.29 7.96 -12.16
CA CYS A 182 -6.95 9.03 -12.90
C CYS A 182 -6.00 10.20 -13.08
N LEU A 183 -5.78 10.63 -14.32
CA LEU A 183 -5.13 11.91 -14.61
C LEU A 183 -6.15 13.01 -14.40
N THR A 184 -5.92 13.86 -13.43
CA THR A 184 -6.84 14.92 -12.99
C THR A 184 -6.06 15.95 -12.21
N THR A 185 -6.60 17.16 -12.09
CA THR A 185 -6.03 18.18 -11.21
C THR A 185 -6.12 17.72 -9.75
N VAL A 186 -5.00 17.83 -9.06
CA VAL A 186 -4.87 17.51 -7.63
C VAL A 186 -4.99 18.79 -6.82
N PRO A 187 -5.88 18.85 -5.80
CA PRO A 187 -6.01 20.02 -4.94
C PRO A 187 -4.66 20.43 -4.32
N GLU A 188 -4.43 21.74 -4.18
CA GLU A 188 -3.16 22.25 -3.60
C GLU A 188 -2.91 21.75 -2.17
N ASP A 189 -3.96 21.48 -1.42
CA ASP A 189 -3.92 20.98 -0.06
C ASP A 189 -3.91 19.45 0.04
N ALA A 190 -3.93 18.73 -1.08
CA ALA A 190 -3.80 17.28 -1.07
C ALA A 190 -2.42 16.83 -0.57
N ALA A 191 -2.42 15.93 0.40
CA ALA A 191 -1.21 15.34 0.95
C ALA A 191 -0.75 14.13 0.12
N TYR A 192 0.56 13.91 0.05
CA TYR A 192 1.13 12.70 -0.53
C TYR A 192 0.96 11.51 0.42
N PHE A 193 0.81 10.33 -0.15
CA PHE A 193 0.74 9.10 0.63
C PHE A 193 2.14 8.62 1.02
N HIS A 194 2.34 8.33 2.28
CA HIS A 194 3.57 7.76 2.83
C HIS A 194 3.27 6.51 3.64
N ALA A 195 4.16 5.53 3.57
CA ALA A 195 4.11 4.35 4.42
C ALA A 195 5.51 3.91 4.82
N GLN A 196 5.66 3.55 6.08
CA GLN A 196 6.91 3.05 6.66
C GLN A 196 6.70 1.66 7.24
N TRP A 197 7.73 0.85 7.19
CA TRP A 197 7.78 -0.45 7.84
C TRP A 197 8.82 -0.47 8.94
N ARG A 198 8.44 -1.04 10.09
CA ARG A 198 9.34 -1.23 11.23
C ARG A 198 9.16 -2.63 11.80
N ARG A 199 10.22 -3.17 12.36
CA ARG A 199 10.20 -4.46 13.03
C ARG A 199 11.08 -4.43 14.27
N GLN A 200 10.56 -4.98 15.36
CA GLN A 200 11.33 -5.29 16.55
C GLN A 200 11.12 -6.75 16.91
N ARG A 201 12.19 -7.50 17.09
CA ARG A 201 12.10 -8.95 17.36
C ARG A 201 11.56 -9.24 18.75
N ILE A 202 12.03 -8.47 19.75
CA ILE A 202 11.60 -8.58 21.15
C ILE A 202 11.44 -7.14 21.64
N THR A 203 10.24 -6.80 22.10
CA THR A 203 9.97 -5.51 22.72
C THR A 203 10.53 -5.47 24.15
N GLU A 204 10.93 -4.28 24.59
CA GLU A 204 11.43 -4.06 25.94
C GLU A 204 10.25 -3.74 26.87
N LYS A 205 10.21 -4.38 28.04
CA LYS A 205 9.17 -4.11 29.03
C LYS A 205 9.21 -2.65 29.50
N ALA A 206 8.04 -2.03 29.61
CA ALA A 206 7.85 -0.63 30.02
C ALA A 206 8.55 0.40 29.12
N LYS A 207 8.80 0.05 27.85
CA LYS A 207 9.30 0.94 26.83
C LYS A 207 8.36 0.94 25.63
N ASP A 208 7.96 2.11 25.18
CA ASP A 208 7.07 2.26 24.05
C ASP A 208 7.72 1.74 22.76
N TYR A 209 6.95 1.01 21.96
CA TYR A 209 7.34 0.67 20.60
C TYR A 209 7.01 1.84 19.67
N VAL A 210 8.06 2.44 19.09
CA VAL A 210 7.90 3.59 18.21
C VAL A 210 7.35 3.17 16.84
N VAL A 211 6.14 3.57 16.53
CA VAL A 211 5.48 3.33 15.23
C VAL A 211 5.95 4.34 14.20
N LEU A 212 5.84 5.64 14.50
CA LEU A 212 6.33 6.75 13.69
C LEU A 212 7.15 7.69 14.58
N ASP A 213 8.17 8.31 14.00
CA ASP A 213 9.05 9.22 14.70
C ASP A 213 9.53 10.36 13.79
N ASN A 214 9.71 11.55 14.36
CA ASN A 214 10.25 12.72 13.67
C ASN A 214 9.51 13.15 12.39
N ILE A 215 8.22 12.92 12.31
CA ILE A 215 7.40 13.39 11.19
C ILE A 215 7.24 14.90 11.31
N LYS A 216 7.63 15.63 10.27
CA LYS A 216 7.52 17.09 10.21
C LYS A 216 6.66 17.51 9.03
N GLY A 217 5.83 18.54 9.25
CA GLY A 217 4.94 19.08 8.24
C GLY A 217 3.48 18.88 8.59
N LYS A 218 2.60 19.34 7.71
CA LYS A 218 1.14 19.16 7.84
C LYS A 218 0.74 17.83 7.21
N GLY A 219 0.01 16.99 7.93
CA GLY A 219 -0.42 15.70 7.44
C GLY A 219 -1.51 15.06 8.30
N GLN A 220 -1.90 13.86 7.93
CA GLN A 220 -2.89 13.06 8.65
C GLN A 220 -2.33 11.65 8.88
N TYR A 221 -2.48 11.14 10.07
CA TYR A 221 -2.22 9.73 10.36
C TYR A 221 -3.43 8.90 9.90
N VAL A 222 -3.19 7.98 8.94
CA VAL A 222 -4.28 7.22 8.32
C VAL A 222 -4.39 5.78 8.83
N GLY A 223 -3.45 5.33 9.65
CA GLY A 223 -3.55 4.04 10.32
C GLY A 223 -2.23 3.29 10.50
N THR A 224 -2.32 2.20 11.23
CA THR A 224 -1.23 1.23 11.43
C THR A 224 -1.78 -0.18 11.29
N TYR A 225 -1.04 -1.01 10.59
CA TYR A 225 -1.14 -2.45 10.69
C TYR A 225 -0.07 -2.98 11.64
N LEU A 226 -0.47 -3.77 12.61
CA LEU A 226 0.42 -4.38 13.59
C LEU A 226 0.35 -5.91 13.48
N ALA A 227 1.50 -6.54 13.19
CA ALA A 227 1.67 -7.98 13.30
C ALA A 227 2.40 -8.31 14.60
N LEU A 228 1.72 -8.94 15.53
CA LEU A 228 2.23 -9.27 16.86
C LEU A 228 2.35 -10.79 17.04
N THR A 229 3.49 -11.23 17.51
CA THR A 229 3.69 -12.58 18.04
C THR A 229 3.81 -12.50 19.55
N SER A 230 2.80 -12.99 20.27
CA SER A 230 2.87 -13.09 21.74
C SER A 230 3.87 -14.16 22.15
N LEU A 231 4.82 -13.79 23.00
CA LEU A 231 5.83 -14.71 23.57
C LEU A 231 5.39 -15.32 24.90
N GLU A 232 4.28 -14.82 25.45
CA GLU A 232 3.70 -15.30 26.73
C GLU A 232 2.27 -15.77 26.52
N ARG A 233 1.77 -16.62 27.43
CA ARG A 233 0.44 -17.25 27.35
C ARG A 233 -0.70 -16.32 27.77
N TYR A 234 -0.39 -15.18 28.34
CA TYR A 234 -1.36 -14.26 28.91
C TYR A 234 -1.94 -13.29 27.89
N TRP A 235 -2.97 -12.56 28.29
CA TRP A 235 -3.57 -11.51 27.50
C TRP A 235 -2.54 -10.45 27.10
N TYR A 236 -2.60 -9.98 25.87
CA TYR A 236 -1.64 -9.03 25.28
C TYR A 236 -2.27 -7.74 24.76
N GLY A 237 -3.58 -7.57 24.88
CA GLY A 237 -4.34 -6.51 24.21
C GLY A 237 -4.55 -5.23 25.04
N GLU A 238 -3.73 -4.97 26.06
CA GLU A 238 -3.85 -3.80 26.94
C GLU A 238 -2.81 -2.70 26.62
N GLY A 239 -2.19 -2.73 25.43
CA GLY A 239 -1.26 -1.70 25.01
C GLY A 239 -1.99 -0.46 24.48
N GLU A 240 -1.57 0.73 24.90
CA GLU A 240 -2.11 2.00 24.43
C GLU A 240 -1.42 2.46 23.15
N MET A 241 -2.17 3.10 22.24
CA MET A 241 -1.63 3.94 21.18
C MET A 241 -1.45 5.37 21.71
N LYS A 242 -0.23 5.88 21.63
CA LYS A 242 0.11 7.24 22.09
C LYS A 242 0.49 8.12 20.91
N PHE A 243 -0.14 9.28 20.81
CA PHE A 243 0.16 10.27 19.78
C PHE A 243 0.66 11.55 20.42
N TYR A 244 1.94 11.84 20.20
CA TYR A 244 2.59 13.10 20.55
C TYR A 244 2.62 13.97 19.31
N ILE A 245 1.84 15.03 19.29
CA ILE A 245 1.64 15.91 18.14
C ILE A 245 1.85 17.37 18.52
N ASP A 246 2.22 18.18 17.55
CA ASP A 246 2.34 19.64 17.67
C ASP A 246 3.19 20.15 18.85
N GLY A 247 4.25 19.40 19.20
CA GLY A 247 5.19 19.79 20.23
C GLY A 247 4.95 19.17 21.60
N ASP A 248 4.05 18.22 21.73
CA ASP A 248 3.85 17.41 22.94
C ASP A 248 5.16 16.74 23.38
N LYS A 249 5.42 16.69 24.69
CA LYS A 249 6.64 16.12 25.26
C LYS A 249 6.39 15.07 26.33
N ASP A 250 5.79 15.49 27.43
CA ASP A 250 5.63 14.65 28.62
C ASP A 250 4.37 13.79 28.55
N TYR A 251 3.34 14.31 27.91
CA TYR A 251 2.04 13.63 27.76
C TYR A 251 1.58 13.68 26.31
N PRO A 252 1.00 12.58 25.80
CA PRO A 252 0.45 12.55 24.45
C PRO A 252 -0.86 13.33 24.36
N ALA A 253 -1.14 13.93 23.20
CA ALA A 253 -2.46 14.53 22.93
C ALA A 253 -3.57 13.47 22.87
N ILE A 254 -3.23 12.25 22.42
CA ILE A 254 -4.17 11.12 22.36
C ILE A 254 -3.50 9.89 22.97
N CYS A 255 -4.22 9.21 23.85
CA CYS A 255 -3.81 7.95 24.47
C CYS A 255 -5.00 7.02 24.62
N GLY A 256 -4.89 5.78 24.12
CA GLY A 256 -5.95 4.78 24.24
C GLY A 256 -5.79 3.57 23.35
#